data_501cc04c9fdce1c22faecfb4e20519d7
#
_entry.id   501cc04c9fdce1c22faecfb4e20519d7
#
_cell.length_a   1.000
_cell.length_b   1.000
_cell.length_c   1.000
_cell.angle_alpha   90.00
_cell.angle_beta   90.00
_cell.angle_gamma   90.00
#
_symmetry.space_group_name_H-M   'P 1'
#
loop_
_entity.id
_entity.type
_entity.pdbx_description
1 polymer ?
#
loop_
_entity_poly.entity_id
_entity_poly.type
_entity_poly.pdbx_seq_one_letter_code
_entity_poly.pdbx_strand_id
1 'polypeptide(L)'
;MAYRILFIDEQKKYQNNFLDYVEQKNIEDVEAIVKYPESSIDDMINVVYEELADAVVTDFRLNEYKTDIKYNIDYDGADLLHSLRERRKGFPCFILTSYDGDAVEESQDVNVVYDKSVINPYTEKSERVSFLEKIIKQIDHYRKTIDNAEKELCDLIEKRSKEEASLEDEERLIELDNLLESSVDRRGEIPAEFKKLSNQSRLSELIKKADEIISKYETIS
;
A
#
# COMPACT_ATOMS: atom_id res chain seq x y z
N MET A 1 -7.62 -15.03 -7.79
CA MET A 1 -6.98 -14.66 -6.50
C MET A 1 -8.04 -13.98 -5.65
N ALA A 2 -8.23 -14.42 -4.40
CA ALA A 2 -9.21 -13.81 -3.51
C ALA A 2 -8.82 -12.35 -3.18
N TYR A 3 -9.84 -11.52 -2.93
CA TYR A 3 -9.71 -10.16 -2.41
C TYR A 3 -9.89 -10.23 -0.90
N ARG A 4 -8.83 -10.09 -0.13
CA ARG A 4 -8.86 -10.14 1.33
C ARG A 4 -9.02 -8.73 1.89
N ILE A 5 -10.20 -8.43 2.44
CA ILE A 5 -10.56 -7.10 2.95
C ILE A 5 -10.65 -7.17 4.47
N LEU A 6 -9.74 -6.47 5.15
CA LEU A 6 -9.72 -6.37 6.61
C LEU A 6 -10.56 -5.18 7.05
N PHE A 7 -11.58 -5.43 7.85
CA PHE A 7 -12.40 -4.41 8.50
C PHE A 7 -12.10 -4.32 9.99
N ILE A 8 -11.81 -3.11 10.46
CA ILE A 8 -11.40 -2.81 11.84
C ILE A 8 -12.43 -1.87 12.46
N ASP A 9 -13.09 -2.33 13.50
CA ASP A 9 -14.10 -1.55 14.24
C ASP A 9 -14.17 -2.06 15.69
N GLU A 10 -14.27 -1.15 16.67
CA GLU A 10 -14.38 -1.52 18.09
C GLU A 10 -15.75 -2.07 18.47
N GLN A 11 -16.74 -1.97 17.57
CA GLN A 11 -18.10 -2.44 17.81
C GLN A 11 -18.43 -3.70 17.00
N LYS A 12 -18.74 -4.77 17.69
CA LYS A 12 -19.15 -6.06 17.09
C LYS A 12 -20.34 -5.91 16.12
N LYS A 13 -21.22 -4.96 16.39
CA LYS A 13 -22.38 -4.67 15.52
C LYS A 13 -21.93 -4.30 14.10
N TYR A 14 -20.98 -3.39 13.97
CA TYR A 14 -20.52 -2.95 12.65
C TYR A 14 -19.64 -3.99 11.95
N GLN A 15 -18.90 -4.79 12.72
CA GLN A 15 -18.20 -5.95 12.18
C GLN A 15 -19.19 -6.93 11.52
N ASN A 16 -20.30 -7.26 12.21
CA ASN A 16 -21.35 -8.13 11.65
C ASN A 16 -22.02 -7.48 10.43
N ASN A 17 -22.35 -6.19 10.48
CA ASN A 17 -22.94 -5.48 9.34
C ASN A 17 -22.03 -5.53 8.10
N PHE A 18 -20.71 -5.43 8.29
CA PHE A 18 -19.76 -5.54 7.18
C PHE A 18 -19.73 -6.96 6.58
N LEU A 19 -19.73 -7.99 7.41
CA LEU A 19 -19.81 -9.38 6.96
C LEU A 19 -21.10 -9.63 6.17
N ASP A 20 -22.26 -9.24 6.73
CA ASP A 20 -23.57 -9.37 6.08
C ASP A 20 -23.62 -8.58 4.75
N TYR A 21 -23.03 -7.39 4.71
CA TYR A 21 -22.94 -6.57 3.51
C TYR A 21 -22.14 -7.27 2.40
N VAL A 22 -20.96 -7.82 2.72
CA VAL A 22 -20.13 -8.54 1.75
C VAL A 22 -20.83 -9.80 1.26
N GLU A 23 -21.45 -10.57 2.16
CA GLU A 23 -22.21 -11.77 1.80
C GLU A 23 -23.39 -11.44 0.86
N GLN A 24 -24.15 -10.37 1.15
CA GLN A 24 -25.28 -9.94 0.31
C GLN A 24 -24.84 -9.50 -1.09
N LYS A 25 -23.66 -8.90 -1.24
CA LYS A 25 -23.14 -8.53 -2.56
C LYS A 25 -22.76 -9.74 -3.40
N ASN A 26 -22.50 -10.89 -2.78
CA ASN A 26 -22.23 -12.17 -3.42
C ASN A 26 -21.23 -12.06 -4.59
N ILE A 27 -20.16 -11.29 -4.37
CA ILE A 27 -19.07 -11.15 -5.35
C ILE A 27 -18.11 -12.33 -5.14
N GLU A 28 -17.83 -13.07 -6.20
CA GLU A 28 -16.91 -14.19 -6.15
C GLU A 28 -15.51 -13.75 -5.72
N ASP A 29 -14.80 -14.63 -5.02
CA ASP A 29 -13.40 -14.42 -4.59
C ASP A 29 -13.19 -13.26 -3.58
N VAL A 30 -14.22 -12.80 -2.85
CA VAL A 30 -14.07 -11.81 -1.79
C VAL A 30 -14.12 -12.47 -0.41
N GLU A 31 -13.10 -12.24 0.40
CA GLU A 31 -13.01 -12.66 1.79
C GLU A 31 -13.01 -11.43 2.71
N ALA A 32 -14.03 -11.32 3.55
CA ALA A 32 -14.10 -10.29 4.58
C ALA A 32 -13.55 -10.81 5.90
N ILE A 33 -12.56 -10.11 6.45
CA ILE A 33 -11.94 -10.40 7.74
C ILE A 33 -12.28 -9.26 8.68
N VAL A 34 -12.73 -9.56 9.89
CA VAL A 34 -13.09 -8.53 10.87
C VAL A 34 -12.19 -8.66 12.10
N LYS A 35 -11.69 -7.55 12.59
CA LYS A 35 -10.84 -7.48 13.79
C LYS A 35 -11.23 -6.32 14.68
N TYR A 36 -10.98 -6.50 15.96
CA TYR A 36 -10.92 -5.37 16.89
C TYR A 36 -9.60 -4.60 16.67
N PRO A 37 -9.58 -3.29 16.93
CA PRO A 37 -8.32 -2.55 16.91
C PRO A 37 -7.38 -3.06 17.98
N GLU A 38 -6.10 -3.21 17.67
CA GLU A 38 -5.05 -3.57 18.63
C GLU A 38 -4.68 -2.38 19.52
N SER A 39 -3.94 -2.64 20.62
CA SER A 39 -3.56 -1.61 21.58
C SER A 39 -2.59 -0.55 21.02
N SER A 40 -1.87 -0.89 19.95
CA SER A 40 -0.96 0.02 19.25
C SER A 40 -1.13 -0.05 17.74
N ILE A 41 -0.77 1.03 17.05
CA ILE A 41 -0.75 1.08 15.58
C ILE A 41 0.18 0.01 15.01
N ASP A 42 1.34 -0.21 15.63
CA ASP A 42 2.32 -1.18 15.17
C ASP A 42 1.76 -2.62 15.22
N ASP A 43 1.08 -2.98 16.30
CA ASP A 43 0.45 -4.28 16.42
C ASP A 43 -0.69 -4.44 15.40
N MET A 44 -1.50 -3.38 15.20
CA MET A 44 -2.56 -3.42 14.21
C MET A 44 -2.03 -3.56 12.77
N ILE A 45 -0.92 -2.91 12.44
CA ILE A 45 -0.27 -3.07 11.14
C ILE A 45 0.31 -4.49 10.99
N ASN A 46 0.84 -5.09 12.05
CA ASN A 46 1.27 -6.49 12.01
C ASN A 46 0.10 -7.42 11.69
N VAL A 47 -1.09 -7.20 12.26
CA VAL A 47 -2.30 -7.95 11.91
C VAL A 47 -2.65 -7.80 10.42
N VAL A 48 -2.49 -6.60 9.81
CA VAL A 48 -2.71 -6.40 8.37
C VAL A 48 -1.79 -7.29 7.53
N TYR A 49 -0.53 -7.45 7.95
CA TYR A 49 0.43 -8.32 7.27
C TYR A 49 0.13 -9.82 7.50
N GLU A 50 -0.17 -10.21 8.72
CA GLU A 50 -0.48 -11.59 9.09
C GLU A 50 -1.72 -12.12 8.37
N GLU A 51 -2.74 -11.28 8.25
CA GLU A 51 -3.97 -11.60 7.52
C GLU A 51 -3.81 -11.49 5.99
N LEU A 52 -2.64 -11.11 5.49
CA LEU A 52 -2.39 -10.91 4.06
C LEU A 52 -3.46 -10.05 3.40
N ALA A 53 -3.86 -8.96 4.07
CA ALA A 53 -4.92 -8.10 3.60
C ALA A 53 -4.53 -7.35 2.32
N ASP A 54 -5.45 -7.29 1.36
CA ASP A 54 -5.34 -6.52 0.12
C ASP A 54 -5.86 -5.08 0.26
N ALA A 55 -6.77 -4.89 1.23
CA ALA A 55 -7.28 -3.57 1.60
C ALA A 55 -7.63 -3.53 3.09
N VAL A 56 -7.54 -2.34 3.66
CA VAL A 56 -8.02 -2.06 5.02
C VAL A 56 -9.19 -1.09 4.95
N VAL A 57 -10.25 -1.43 5.66
CA VAL A 57 -11.38 -0.56 5.95
C VAL A 57 -11.44 -0.39 7.46
N THR A 58 -11.44 0.82 7.97
CA THR A 58 -11.44 1.07 9.42
C THR A 58 -12.56 2.03 9.82
N ASP A 59 -13.09 1.88 11.04
CA ASP A 59 -13.84 2.98 11.64
C ASP A 59 -12.91 4.16 11.89
N PHE A 60 -13.45 5.37 11.82
CA PHE A 60 -12.72 6.57 12.17
C PHE A 60 -12.38 6.60 13.66
N ARG A 61 -13.37 6.35 14.53
CA ARG A 61 -13.22 6.42 15.99
C ARG A 61 -13.05 5.05 16.60
N LEU A 62 -11.81 4.63 16.83
CA LEU A 62 -11.46 3.32 17.38
C LEU A 62 -11.39 3.28 18.91
N ASN A 63 -11.61 4.41 19.60
CA ASN A 63 -11.39 4.57 21.04
C ASN A 63 -12.64 4.99 21.85
N GLU A 64 -13.82 5.08 21.21
CA GLU A 64 -15.04 5.57 21.87
C GLU A 64 -15.74 4.49 22.72
N TYR A 65 -15.82 3.26 22.22
CA TYR A 65 -16.60 2.21 22.86
C TYR A 65 -15.70 1.13 23.49
N LYS A 66 -15.76 1.02 24.83
CA LYS A 66 -14.98 0.04 25.60
C LYS A 66 -15.78 -1.19 26.04
N THR A 67 -16.90 -1.48 25.39
CA THR A 67 -17.77 -2.59 25.77
C THR A 67 -17.12 -3.94 25.41
N ASP A 68 -16.54 -4.01 24.24
CA ASP A 68 -15.99 -5.25 23.68
C ASP A 68 -14.46 -5.34 23.81
N ILE A 69 -13.78 -4.20 23.98
CA ILE A 69 -12.33 -4.10 24.21
C ILE A 69 -12.02 -3.57 25.61
N LYS A 70 -11.03 -4.19 26.27
CA LYS A 70 -10.66 -3.90 27.66
C LYS A 70 -9.39 -3.08 27.83
N TYR A 71 -8.77 -2.65 26.74
CA TYR A 71 -7.56 -1.84 26.70
C TYR A 71 -7.83 -0.46 26.10
N ASN A 72 -6.95 0.48 26.38
CA ASN A 72 -7.02 1.80 25.76
C ASN A 72 -6.40 1.75 24.37
N ILE A 73 -6.98 2.55 23.47
CA ILE A 73 -6.49 2.81 22.13
C ILE A 73 -6.22 4.29 22.06
N ASP A 74 -4.98 4.66 21.77
CA ASP A 74 -4.52 6.05 21.75
C ASP A 74 -4.40 6.61 20.31
N TYR A 75 -5.04 5.93 19.34
CA TYR A 75 -5.07 6.30 17.92
C TYR A 75 -6.47 6.16 17.37
N ASP A 76 -6.73 6.81 16.26
CA ASP A 76 -7.95 6.68 15.48
C ASP A 76 -7.71 5.98 14.13
N GLY A 77 -8.77 5.84 13.31
CA GLY A 77 -8.67 5.22 12.00
C GLY A 77 -7.83 6.04 11.03
N ALA A 78 -7.80 7.37 11.13
CA ALA A 78 -6.99 8.22 10.27
C ALA A 78 -5.50 8.05 10.58
N ASP A 79 -5.13 8.00 11.86
CA ASP A 79 -3.76 7.73 12.33
C ASP A 79 -3.26 6.38 11.82
N LEU A 80 -4.10 5.35 11.95
CA LEU A 80 -3.79 4.00 11.47
C LEU A 80 -3.53 3.99 9.96
N LEU A 81 -4.43 4.59 9.16
CA LEU A 81 -4.27 4.62 7.71
C LEU A 81 -3.08 5.47 7.26
N HIS A 82 -2.81 6.57 7.95
CA HIS A 82 -1.62 7.37 7.70
C HIS A 82 -0.35 6.53 7.88
N SER A 83 -0.21 5.88 9.05
CA SER A 83 0.93 5.03 9.38
C SER A 83 1.08 3.84 8.42
N LEU A 84 -0.04 3.22 8.00
CA LEU A 84 -0.02 2.12 7.05
C LEU A 84 0.43 2.58 5.65
N ARG A 85 -0.04 3.75 5.18
CA ARG A 85 0.36 4.32 3.88
C ARG A 85 1.81 4.81 3.87
N GLU A 86 2.34 5.24 5.01
CA GLU A 86 3.76 5.53 5.14
C GLU A 86 4.62 4.28 4.98
N ARG A 87 4.15 3.12 5.44
CA ARG A 87 4.85 1.83 5.31
C ARG A 87 4.62 1.15 3.97
N ARG A 88 3.41 1.22 3.43
CA ARG A 88 3.01 0.62 2.14
C ARG A 88 2.41 1.68 1.22
N LYS A 89 3.25 2.28 0.41
CA LYS A 89 2.84 3.38 -0.50
C LYS A 89 1.74 2.93 -1.46
N GLY A 90 0.62 3.66 -1.44
CA GLY A 90 -0.52 3.41 -2.33
C GLY A 90 -1.40 2.23 -1.93
N PHE A 91 -1.16 1.59 -0.78
CA PHE A 91 -1.98 0.48 -0.30
C PHE A 91 -3.46 0.91 -0.14
N PRO A 92 -4.43 0.09 -0.58
CA PRO A 92 -5.84 0.42 -0.53
C PRO A 92 -6.35 0.55 0.91
N CYS A 93 -6.78 1.76 1.29
CA CYS A 93 -7.25 2.08 2.63
C CYS A 93 -8.50 2.94 2.57
N PHE A 94 -9.48 2.65 3.46
CA PHE A 94 -10.78 3.35 3.52
C PHE A 94 -11.19 3.58 4.97
N ILE A 95 -11.89 4.70 5.21
CA ILE A 95 -12.50 5.04 6.49
C ILE A 95 -14.02 4.95 6.35
N LEU A 96 -14.67 4.26 7.28
CA LEU A 96 -16.10 4.32 7.49
C LEU A 96 -16.40 5.09 8.76
N THR A 97 -17.30 6.06 8.70
CA THR A 97 -17.65 6.88 9.86
C THR A 97 -19.14 7.19 9.90
N SER A 98 -19.67 7.36 11.08
CA SER A 98 -20.99 7.97 11.30
C SER A 98 -20.91 9.48 11.52
N TYR A 99 -19.71 10.07 11.48
CA TYR A 99 -19.41 11.47 11.77
C TYR A 99 -18.60 12.07 10.64
N ASP A 100 -19.29 12.44 9.55
CA ASP A 100 -18.64 12.87 8.31
C ASP A 100 -17.74 14.13 8.47
N GLY A 101 -18.12 15.07 9.36
CA GLY A 101 -17.41 16.33 9.54
C GLY A 101 -15.99 16.15 10.08
N ASP A 102 -15.86 15.47 11.21
CA ASP A 102 -14.58 15.31 11.92
C ASP A 102 -13.61 14.46 11.10
N ALA A 103 -14.11 13.37 10.52
CA ALA A 103 -13.28 12.46 9.70
C ALA A 103 -12.74 13.10 8.42
N VAL A 104 -13.50 14.04 7.83
CA VAL A 104 -13.06 14.78 6.64
C VAL A 104 -11.99 15.81 7.00
N GLU A 105 -12.10 16.48 8.16
CA GLU A 105 -11.11 17.46 8.61
C GLU A 105 -9.77 16.81 9.00
N GLU A 106 -9.80 15.64 9.62
CA GLU A 106 -8.61 14.94 10.12
C GLU A 106 -7.97 14.00 9.08
N SER A 107 -8.73 13.58 8.06
CA SER A 107 -8.18 12.71 7.00
C SER A 107 -7.37 13.52 5.99
N GLN A 108 -6.16 13.05 5.66
CA GLN A 108 -5.34 13.63 4.59
C GLN A 108 -5.93 13.43 3.20
N ASP A 109 -6.81 12.44 3.02
CA ASP A 109 -7.46 12.11 1.75
C ASP A 109 -8.96 11.88 1.96
N VAL A 110 -9.73 12.93 1.73
CA VAL A 110 -11.20 12.92 1.86
C VAL A 110 -11.90 11.92 0.94
N ASN A 111 -11.24 11.48 -0.14
CA ASN A 111 -11.84 10.54 -1.10
C ASN A 111 -11.94 9.10 -0.56
N VAL A 112 -11.28 8.81 0.55
CA VAL A 112 -11.33 7.48 1.19
C VAL A 112 -12.29 7.41 2.36
N VAL A 113 -12.95 8.53 2.72
CA VAL A 113 -13.91 8.62 3.82
C VAL A 113 -15.32 8.37 3.29
N TYR A 114 -16.03 7.42 3.91
CA TYR A 114 -17.38 7.03 3.55
C TYR A 114 -18.27 6.97 4.79
N ASP A 115 -19.55 7.32 4.64
CA ASP A 115 -20.56 7.15 5.69
C ASP A 115 -20.83 5.66 5.96
N LYS A 116 -20.93 5.25 7.23
CA LYS A 116 -21.23 3.86 7.63
C LYS A 116 -22.55 3.32 7.07
N SER A 117 -23.45 4.18 6.58
CA SER A 117 -24.68 3.73 5.93
C SER A 117 -24.45 2.93 4.63
N VAL A 118 -23.25 3.07 4.01
CA VAL A 118 -22.93 2.34 2.76
C VAL A 118 -22.81 0.82 2.97
N ILE A 119 -22.54 0.38 4.22
CA ILE A 119 -22.50 -1.05 4.61
C ILE A 119 -23.78 -1.51 5.31
N ASN A 120 -24.81 -0.65 5.39
CA ASN A 120 -26.07 -1.03 6.02
C ASN A 120 -26.88 -1.88 5.04
N PRO A 121 -27.14 -3.16 5.35
CA PRO A 121 -27.85 -4.07 4.46
C PRO A 121 -29.32 -3.64 4.18
N TYR A 122 -29.85 -2.76 5.02
CA TYR A 122 -31.25 -2.28 4.91
C TYR A 122 -31.39 -0.94 4.16
N THR A 123 -30.29 -0.33 3.74
CA THR A 123 -30.30 0.95 3.03
C THR A 123 -30.20 0.67 1.53
N GLU A 124 -31.35 0.60 0.84
CA GLU A 124 -31.41 0.58 -0.63
C GLU A 124 -30.98 1.94 -1.19
N LYS A 125 -29.68 2.23 -1.20
CA LYS A 125 -29.14 3.27 -2.08
C LYS A 125 -28.81 2.59 -3.41
N SER A 126 -29.57 2.93 -4.44
CA SER A 126 -29.31 2.60 -5.84
C SER A 126 -28.05 3.32 -6.33
N GLU A 127 -26.90 3.01 -5.74
CA GLU A 127 -25.63 3.46 -6.26
C GLU A 127 -25.25 2.61 -7.48
N ARG A 128 -24.83 3.26 -8.57
CA ARG A 128 -24.36 2.57 -9.79
C ARG A 128 -23.15 1.66 -9.52
N VAL A 129 -22.35 1.98 -8.50
CA VAL A 129 -21.16 1.22 -8.10
C VAL A 129 -21.17 1.12 -6.57
N SER A 130 -21.25 -0.07 -6.03
CA SER A 130 -21.27 -0.30 -4.58
C SER A 130 -19.90 0.05 -3.94
N PHE A 131 -19.92 0.25 -2.62
CA PHE A 131 -18.67 0.47 -1.87
C PHE A 131 -17.69 -0.70 -2.03
N LEU A 132 -18.17 -1.95 -2.00
CA LEU A 132 -17.34 -3.14 -2.21
C LEU A 132 -16.67 -3.14 -3.59
N GLU A 133 -17.40 -2.77 -4.65
CA GLU A 133 -16.82 -2.67 -6.00
C GLU A 133 -15.75 -1.56 -6.08
N LYS A 134 -15.89 -0.47 -5.31
CA LYS A 134 -14.85 0.58 -5.24
C LYS A 134 -13.59 0.05 -4.58
N ILE A 135 -13.72 -0.73 -3.48
CA ILE A 135 -12.58 -1.38 -2.82
C ILE A 135 -11.86 -2.32 -3.80
N ILE A 136 -12.61 -3.21 -4.45
CA ILE A 136 -12.05 -4.17 -5.42
C ILE A 136 -11.31 -3.45 -6.55
N LYS A 137 -11.89 -2.41 -7.14
CA LYS A 137 -11.22 -1.62 -8.18
C LYS A 137 -9.93 -0.97 -7.69
N GLN A 138 -9.89 -0.51 -6.44
CA GLN A 138 -8.67 0.06 -5.88
C GLN A 138 -7.59 -1.01 -5.65
N ILE A 139 -7.98 -2.21 -5.19
CA ILE A 139 -7.08 -3.36 -5.08
C ILE A 139 -6.52 -3.74 -6.45
N ASP A 140 -7.37 -3.85 -7.47
CA ASP A 140 -6.95 -4.20 -8.83
C ASP A 140 -5.99 -3.15 -9.41
N HIS A 141 -6.28 -1.86 -9.17
CA HIS A 141 -5.39 -0.79 -9.61
C HIS A 141 -4.02 -0.89 -8.92
N TYR A 142 -4.01 -1.12 -7.61
CA TYR A 142 -2.78 -1.29 -6.83
C TYR A 142 -1.97 -2.50 -7.32
N ARG A 143 -2.60 -3.68 -7.42
CA ARG A 143 -1.97 -4.91 -7.92
C ARG A 143 -1.38 -4.70 -9.32
N LYS A 144 -2.17 -4.10 -10.22
CA LYS A 144 -1.71 -3.81 -11.59
C LYS A 144 -0.50 -2.86 -11.63
N THR A 145 -0.46 -1.88 -10.72
CA THR A 145 0.68 -0.97 -10.62
C THR A 145 1.94 -1.72 -10.22
N ILE A 146 1.85 -2.64 -9.24
CA ILE A 146 2.96 -3.48 -8.80
C ILE A 146 3.40 -4.44 -9.90
N ASP A 147 2.46 -5.19 -10.51
CA ASP A 147 2.74 -6.13 -11.60
C ASP A 147 3.43 -5.47 -12.80
N ASN A 148 3.01 -4.25 -13.15
CA ASN A 148 3.64 -3.50 -14.23
C ASN A 148 5.05 -3.03 -13.85
N ALA A 149 5.24 -2.59 -12.61
CA ALA A 149 6.56 -2.20 -12.13
C ALA A 149 7.53 -3.38 -12.10
N GLU A 150 7.09 -4.56 -11.66
CA GLU A 150 7.90 -5.78 -11.66
C GLU A 150 8.32 -6.19 -13.09
N LYS A 151 7.39 -6.16 -14.04
CA LYS A 151 7.69 -6.48 -15.44
C LYS A 151 8.70 -5.50 -16.04
N GLU A 152 8.46 -4.21 -15.88
CA GLU A 152 9.35 -3.17 -16.38
C GLU A 152 10.74 -3.29 -15.74
N LEU A 153 10.81 -3.59 -14.44
CA LEU A 153 12.06 -3.84 -13.73
C LEU A 153 12.84 -5.02 -14.33
N CYS A 154 12.15 -6.13 -14.58
CA CYS A 154 12.76 -7.32 -15.22
C CYS A 154 13.31 -6.99 -16.61
N ASP A 155 12.55 -6.26 -17.43
CA ASP A 155 12.99 -5.85 -18.79
C ASP A 155 14.24 -4.96 -18.74
N LEU A 156 14.30 -4.02 -17.77
CA LEU A 156 15.46 -3.15 -17.58
C LEU A 156 16.69 -3.91 -17.06
N ILE A 157 16.49 -4.88 -16.17
CA ILE A 157 17.57 -5.76 -15.70
C ILE A 157 18.14 -6.58 -16.88
N GLU A 158 17.28 -7.07 -17.77
CA GLU A 158 17.72 -7.80 -18.96
C GLU A 158 18.54 -6.90 -19.90
N LYS A 159 18.08 -5.67 -20.21
CA LYS A 159 18.84 -4.69 -20.98
C LYS A 159 20.20 -4.39 -20.37
N ARG A 160 20.22 -4.19 -19.05
CA ARG A 160 21.47 -3.94 -18.29
C ARG A 160 22.46 -5.10 -18.39
N SER A 161 21.95 -6.33 -18.33
CA SER A 161 22.79 -7.54 -18.45
C SER A 161 23.44 -7.69 -19.83
N LYS A 162 22.82 -7.11 -20.87
CA LYS A 162 23.33 -7.06 -22.26
C LYS A 162 24.19 -5.83 -22.55
N GLU A 163 24.44 -4.97 -21.55
CA GLU A 163 25.16 -3.69 -21.69
C GLU A 163 24.45 -2.71 -22.64
N GLU A 164 23.12 -2.84 -22.80
CA GLU A 164 22.27 -1.98 -23.65
C GLU A 164 21.54 -0.90 -22.87
N ALA A 165 21.66 -0.86 -21.54
CA ALA A 165 20.95 0.09 -20.68
C ALA A 165 21.53 1.50 -20.83
N SER A 166 20.65 2.47 -21.07
CA SER A 166 20.97 3.90 -21.05
C SER A 166 21.04 4.45 -19.62
N LEU A 167 21.47 5.68 -19.47
CA LEU A 167 21.46 6.38 -18.17
C LEU A 167 20.03 6.55 -17.64
N GLU A 168 19.07 6.81 -18.53
CA GLU A 168 17.65 6.92 -18.19
C GLU A 168 17.08 5.56 -17.72
N ASP A 169 17.49 4.46 -18.36
CA ASP A 169 17.12 3.10 -17.93
C ASP A 169 17.64 2.80 -16.50
N GLU A 170 18.86 3.23 -16.18
CA GLU A 170 19.44 3.05 -14.83
C GLU A 170 18.71 3.90 -13.76
N GLU A 171 18.31 5.14 -14.07
CA GLU A 171 17.49 5.96 -13.17
C GLU A 171 16.11 5.34 -12.97
N ARG A 172 15.49 4.88 -14.05
CA ARG A 172 14.18 4.23 -14.01
C ARG A 172 14.21 2.92 -13.20
N LEU A 173 15.29 2.16 -13.30
CA LEU A 173 15.52 0.95 -12.52
C LEU A 173 15.49 1.24 -11.01
N ILE A 174 16.13 2.33 -10.57
CA ILE A 174 16.13 2.75 -9.16
C ILE A 174 14.73 3.20 -8.72
N GLU A 175 13.97 3.91 -9.57
CA GLU A 175 12.61 4.34 -9.26
C GLU A 175 11.66 3.15 -9.07
N LEU A 176 11.73 2.15 -9.97
CA LEU A 176 10.92 0.94 -9.88
C LEU A 176 11.27 0.10 -8.66
N ASP A 177 12.54 -0.07 -8.38
CA ASP A 177 13.03 -0.78 -7.21
C ASP A 177 12.51 -0.11 -5.90
N ASN A 178 12.60 1.23 -5.81
CA ASN A 178 12.03 1.98 -4.68
C ASN A 178 10.50 1.82 -4.58
N LEU A 179 9.79 1.81 -5.71
CA LEU A 179 8.35 1.61 -5.73
C LEU A 179 8.00 0.22 -5.19
N LEU A 180 8.68 -0.82 -5.64
CA LEU A 180 8.44 -2.19 -5.19
C LEU A 180 8.80 -2.40 -3.72
N GLU A 181 9.96 -1.89 -3.26
CA GLU A 181 10.33 -1.95 -1.84
C GLU A 181 9.28 -1.25 -0.97
N SER A 182 8.83 -0.03 -1.35
CA SER A 182 7.82 0.72 -0.61
C SER A 182 6.41 0.10 -0.68
N SER A 183 6.14 -0.80 -1.62
CA SER A 183 4.87 -1.53 -1.69
C SER A 183 4.80 -2.69 -0.71
N VAL A 184 5.95 -3.21 -0.27
CA VAL A 184 6.03 -4.29 0.73
C VAL A 184 6.12 -3.70 2.13
N ASP A 185 7.23 -3.05 2.44
CA ASP A 185 7.43 -2.32 3.71
C ASP A 185 8.56 -1.29 3.54
N ARG A 186 8.21 -0.02 3.54
CA ARG A 186 9.15 1.08 3.35
C ARG A 186 10.27 1.15 4.39
N ARG A 187 10.09 0.53 5.56
CA ARG A 187 11.15 0.45 6.59
C ARG A 187 12.38 -0.34 6.13
N GLY A 188 12.19 -1.23 5.14
CA GLY A 188 13.27 -1.99 4.50
C GLY A 188 13.85 -1.29 3.25
N GLU A 189 13.32 -0.14 2.85
CA GLU A 189 13.74 0.58 1.64
C GLU A 189 15.19 1.05 1.75
N ILE A 190 15.99 0.70 0.74
CA ILE A 190 17.36 1.21 0.62
C ILE A 190 17.29 2.61 0.01
N PRO A 191 17.80 3.67 0.67
CA PRO A 191 17.74 5.02 0.13
C PRO A 191 18.35 5.12 -1.27
N ALA A 192 17.63 5.82 -2.18
CA ALA A 192 18.01 5.97 -3.59
C ALA A 192 19.44 6.53 -3.77
N GLU A 193 19.93 7.30 -2.81
CA GLU A 193 21.29 7.84 -2.81
C GLU A 193 22.35 6.73 -2.77
N PHE A 194 22.14 5.68 -1.96
CA PHE A 194 23.06 4.53 -1.92
C PHE A 194 23.00 3.70 -3.20
N LYS A 195 21.81 3.57 -3.80
CA LYS A 195 21.66 2.90 -5.10
C LYS A 195 22.38 3.66 -6.21
N LYS A 196 22.33 5.00 -6.22
CA LYS A 196 23.05 5.87 -7.15
C LYS A 196 24.57 5.84 -6.92
N LEU A 197 25.02 5.80 -5.68
CA LEU A 197 26.46 5.73 -5.35
C LEU A 197 27.09 4.44 -5.87
N SER A 198 26.39 3.30 -5.85
CA SER A 198 26.90 2.06 -6.43
C SER A 198 27.13 2.17 -7.94
N ASN A 199 26.25 2.91 -8.64
CA ASN A 199 26.39 3.19 -10.07
C ASN A 199 27.53 4.18 -10.36
N GLN A 200 27.72 5.20 -9.53
CA GLN A 200 28.87 6.13 -9.67
C GLN A 200 30.21 5.45 -9.44
N SER A 201 30.29 4.50 -8.51
CA SER A 201 31.51 3.70 -8.29
C SER A 201 31.86 2.87 -9.53
N ARG A 202 30.87 2.27 -10.19
CA ARG A 202 31.06 1.52 -11.44
C ARG A 202 31.48 2.45 -12.59
N LEU A 203 30.86 3.63 -12.69
CA LEU A 203 31.23 4.62 -13.72
C LEU A 203 32.69 5.10 -13.52
N SER A 204 33.09 5.36 -12.27
CA SER A 204 34.47 5.74 -11.93
C SER A 204 35.48 4.62 -12.26
N GLU A 205 35.09 3.37 -12.08
CA GLU A 205 35.91 2.21 -12.43
C GLU A 205 36.04 2.03 -13.95
N LEU A 206 34.94 2.26 -14.70
CA LEU A 206 34.95 2.25 -16.17
C LEU A 206 35.80 3.39 -16.74
N ILE A 207 35.68 4.60 -16.20
CA ILE A 207 36.54 5.74 -16.60
C ILE A 207 38.01 5.42 -16.34
N LYS A 208 38.36 4.89 -15.18
CA LYS A 208 39.74 4.45 -14.89
C LYS A 208 40.26 3.44 -15.90
N LYS A 209 39.44 2.42 -16.23
CA LYS A 209 39.82 1.41 -17.23
C LYS A 209 39.97 2.01 -18.64
N ALA A 210 39.11 2.96 -18.99
CA ALA A 210 39.22 3.68 -20.26
C ALA A 210 40.52 4.50 -20.33
N ASP A 211 40.83 5.25 -19.29
CA ASP A 211 42.07 6.03 -19.18
C ASP A 211 43.34 5.15 -19.24
N GLU A 212 43.31 3.98 -18.60
CA GLU A 212 44.38 2.98 -18.67
C GLU A 212 44.59 2.44 -20.08
N ILE A 213 43.50 2.26 -20.85
CA ILE A 213 43.54 1.81 -22.24
C ILE A 213 44.13 2.92 -23.12
N ILE A 214 43.66 4.16 -22.98
CA ILE A 214 44.13 5.33 -23.74
C ILE A 214 45.62 5.55 -23.52
N SER A 215 46.07 5.52 -22.26
CA SER A 215 47.51 5.71 -21.92
C SER A 215 48.38 4.61 -22.51
N LYS A 216 47.91 3.37 -22.64
CA LYS A 216 48.64 2.28 -23.28
C LYS A 216 48.75 2.49 -24.80
N TYR A 217 47.79 3.06 -25.44
CA TYR A 217 47.85 3.36 -26.88
C TYR A 217 48.75 4.56 -27.19
N GLU A 218 48.77 5.58 -26.31
CA GLU A 218 49.66 6.74 -26.48
C GLU A 218 51.18 6.38 -26.25
N THR A 219 51.47 5.31 -25.51
CA THR A 219 52.86 4.85 -25.26
C THR A 219 53.38 3.98 -26.39
N ILE A 220 52.57 3.56 -27.35
CA ILE A 220 52.89 2.68 -28.48
C ILE A 220 53.05 3.48 -29.80
N SER A 221 52.68 4.76 -29.78
CA SER A 221 52.84 5.72 -30.91
C SER A 221 54.09 6.55 -30.73
#